data_ec0637335da7b657a6861c47dbd85e47
#
_entry.id   ec0637335da7b657a6861c47dbd85e47
#
_cell.length_a   1.000
_cell.length_b   1.000
_cell.length_c   1.000
_cell.angle_alpha   90.00
_cell.angle_beta   90.00
_cell.angle_gamma   90.00
#
_symmetry.space_group_name_H-M   'P 1'
#
loop_
_entity.id
_entity.type
_entity.pdbx_description
1 polymer ?
#
loop_
_entity_poly.entity_id
_entity_poly.type
_entity_poly.pdbx_seq_one_letter_code
_entity_poly.pdbx_strand_id
1 'polypeptide(L)'
;MLFRSSDQLESVERVSRERGHEYTDLSLLTDGLRAEREQGITIDVAYRYFATPKRKFIIADTPGHTQYTRNMVTGASTADVALVLVDARKGMTEQSRRHAFIASLLGVPHMIVCVNKMDLVDWSESVFEGIRAECTEFATRLRVRDLTFIPLSALSGDNVVQRSVNMPWFDGAPLLSHLERLHVASDRNLVDVRFPVQYVVRPQSHETRDYRGYAGTVASGVLKPGDKVRVLPGGQETTIATIETADGPLEEAYPPMAVIVTLKDEIDISRGDMLCRPANAPAVLQDLDAQICWMDESAALTPGKTYGIKHTTRTARAVVKEIAYRIDINSLHRVEG
;
A
#
# COMPACT_ATOMS: atom_id res chain seq x y z
N MET A 1 -25.77 8.49 -2.60
CA MET A 1 -24.88 8.73 -1.43
C MET A 1 -23.99 9.97 -1.62
N LEU A 2 -24.39 10.91 -2.44
CA LEU A 2 -23.65 12.14 -2.78
C LEU A 2 -24.08 13.39 -1.98
N PHE A 3 -25.08 13.28 -1.12
CA PHE A 3 -25.67 14.42 -0.39
C PHE A 3 -25.15 14.69 1.02
N ARG A 4 -24.14 13.95 1.47
CA ARG A 4 -23.59 14.13 2.83
C ARG A 4 -22.31 14.96 2.90
N SER A 5 -21.71 15.35 1.76
CA SER A 5 -20.45 16.10 1.78
C SER A 5 -20.64 17.60 1.97
N SER A 6 -21.70 18.19 1.44
CA SER A 6 -22.01 19.62 1.64
C SER A 6 -22.38 19.93 3.08
N ASP A 7 -23.28 19.15 3.68
CA ASP A 7 -23.72 19.34 5.07
C ASP A 7 -22.56 19.13 6.07
N GLN A 8 -21.66 18.21 5.75
CA GLN A 8 -20.45 17.98 6.56
C GLN A 8 -19.48 19.15 6.42
N LEU A 9 -19.29 19.70 5.22
CA LEU A 9 -18.41 20.84 4.98
C LEU A 9 -18.91 22.08 5.72
N GLU A 10 -20.19 22.40 5.61
CA GLU A 10 -20.83 23.51 6.33
C GLU A 10 -20.71 23.38 7.85
N SER A 11 -20.84 22.14 8.37
CA SER A 11 -20.64 21.87 9.79
C SER A 11 -19.20 22.11 10.23
N VAL A 12 -18.24 21.69 9.39
CA VAL A 12 -16.79 21.88 9.67
C VAL A 12 -16.42 23.36 9.57
N GLU A 13 -16.92 24.08 8.59
CA GLU A 13 -16.71 25.54 8.49
C GLU A 13 -17.20 26.28 9.74
N ARG A 14 -18.38 25.92 10.23
CA ARG A 14 -18.93 26.50 11.47
C ARG A 14 -18.04 26.21 12.68
N VAL A 15 -17.62 24.93 12.86
CA VAL A 15 -16.76 24.54 13.97
C VAL A 15 -15.37 25.17 13.88
N SER A 16 -14.82 25.31 12.66
CA SER A 16 -13.54 25.99 12.44
C SER A 16 -13.60 27.47 12.85
N ARG A 17 -14.67 28.18 12.50
CA ARG A 17 -14.91 29.55 12.92
C ARG A 17 -15.10 29.67 14.44
N GLU A 18 -15.86 28.76 15.06
CA GLU A 18 -16.05 28.73 16.53
C GLU A 18 -14.73 28.50 17.28
N ARG A 19 -13.75 27.83 16.65
CA ARG A 19 -12.40 27.61 17.20
C ARG A 19 -11.43 28.76 16.90
N GLY A 20 -11.88 29.81 16.19
CA GLY A 20 -11.07 30.98 15.88
C GLY A 20 -10.10 30.80 14.69
N HIS A 21 -10.31 29.77 13.87
CA HIS A 21 -9.55 29.61 12.64
C HIS A 21 -10.07 30.53 11.54
N GLU A 22 -9.18 31.21 10.84
CA GLU A 22 -9.53 32.02 9.66
C GLU A 22 -9.78 31.16 8.41
N TYR A 23 -9.54 29.86 8.47
CA TYR A 23 -9.69 28.87 7.41
C TYR A 23 -10.53 27.68 7.86
N THR A 24 -11.12 26.96 6.92
CA THR A 24 -11.87 25.73 7.18
C THR A 24 -10.88 24.60 7.52
N ASP A 25 -10.90 24.12 8.76
CA ASP A 25 -10.07 23.02 9.20
C ASP A 25 -10.63 21.67 8.71
N LEU A 26 -10.13 21.22 7.57
CA LEU A 26 -10.55 19.97 6.94
C LEU A 26 -10.11 18.72 7.72
N SER A 27 -9.19 18.83 8.68
CA SER A 27 -8.82 17.70 9.56
C SER A 27 -10.02 17.17 10.34
N LEU A 28 -10.97 18.07 10.67
CA LEU A 28 -12.22 17.70 11.34
C LEU A 28 -13.12 16.76 10.50
N LEU A 29 -12.91 16.69 9.19
CA LEU A 29 -13.58 15.71 8.32
C LEU A 29 -12.85 14.35 8.31
N THR A 30 -11.54 14.36 8.47
CA THR A 30 -10.70 13.17 8.37
C THR A 30 -10.51 12.48 9.71
N ASP A 31 -10.39 13.25 10.78
CA ASP A 31 -10.15 12.73 12.12
C ASP A 31 -11.43 12.10 12.72
N GLY A 32 -11.48 10.78 12.65
CA GLY A 32 -12.63 9.98 13.10
C GLY A 32 -12.69 9.81 14.60
N LEU A 33 -11.54 9.77 15.28
CA LEU A 33 -11.44 9.52 16.70
C LEU A 33 -11.50 10.82 17.51
N ARG A 34 -12.10 10.75 18.68
CA ARG A 34 -12.14 11.89 19.62
C ARG A 34 -10.73 12.32 20.04
N ALA A 35 -9.85 11.34 20.29
CA ALA A 35 -8.45 11.59 20.64
C ALA A 35 -7.66 12.32 19.54
N GLU A 36 -7.91 12.02 18.26
CA GLU A 36 -7.30 12.72 17.12
C GLU A 36 -7.69 14.19 17.12
N ARG A 37 -8.97 14.48 17.33
CA ARG A 37 -9.50 15.85 17.39
C ARG A 37 -9.00 16.66 18.60
N GLU A 38 -8.73 15.98 19.72
CA GLU A 38 -8.20 16.61 20.94
C GLU A 38 -6.68 16.87 20.84
N GLN A 39 -5.94 15.97 20.18
CA GLN A 39 -4.48 16.07 20.06
C GLN A 39 -4.02 16.76 18.75
N GLY A 40 -4.91 16.89 17.75
CA GLY A 40 -4.58 17.46 16.44
C GLY A 40 -3.58 16.61 15.63
N ILE A 41 -3.57 15.29 15.88
CA ILE A 41 -2.72 14.33 15.16
C ILE A 41 -3.54 13.10 14.74
N THR A 42 -3.23 12.52 13.59
CA THR A 42 -3.79 11.25 13.15
C THR A 42 -3.21 10.11 14.01
N ILE A 43 -4.06 9.25 14.54
CA ILE A 43 -3.68 8.11 15.41
C ILE A 43 -3.86 6.79 14.66
N ASP A 44 -4.99 6.61 13.99
CA ASP A 44 -5.32 5.39 13.27
C ASP A 44 -5.42 5.62 11.76
N VAL A 45 -5.49 4.54 10.99
CA VAL A 45 -5.62 4.64 9.53
C VAL A 45 -7.06 5.00 9.17
N ALA A 46 -7.25 6.13 8.50
CA ALA A 46 -8.53 6.54 7.97
C ALA A 46 -8.58 6.33 6.46
N TYR A 47 -9.58 5.57 5.99
CA TYR A 47 -9.80 5.36 4.56
C TYR A 47 -10.84 6.33 4.03
N ARG A 48 -10.48 7.08 2.99
CA ARG A 48 -11.37 8.03 2.30
C ARG A 48 -11.45 7.68 0.81
N TYR A 49 -12.64 7.83 0.28
CA TYR A 49 -12.94 7.46 -1.10
C TYR A 49 -13.36 8.70 -1.86
N PHE A 50 -12.74 8.95 -3.00
CA PHE A 50 -13.20 9.95 -3.94
C PHE A 50 -13.00 9.47 -5.37
N ALA A 51 -13.68 10.11 -6.32
CA ALA A 51 -13.57 9.78 -7.72
C ALA A 51 -13.51 11.05 -8.56
N THR A 52 -12.68 11.01 -9.59
CA THR A 52 -12.72 11.92 -10.72
C THR A 52 -13.38 11.21 -11.91
N PRO A 53 -13.69 11.91 -13.00
CA PRO A 53 -14.18 11.24 -14.21
C PRO A 53 -13.19 10.18 -14.77
N LYS A 54 -11.91 10.26 -14.41
CA LYS A 54 -10.86 9.37 -14.95
C LYS A 54 -10.52 8.22 -14.02
N ARG A 55 -10.62 8.40 -12.69
CA ARG A 55 -10.13 7.41 -11.73
C ARG A 55 -10.87 7.49 -10.40
N LYS A 56 -11.04 6.33 -9.76
CA LYS A 56 -11.44 6.22 -8.35
C LYS A 56 -10.18 6.09 -7.50
N PHE A 57 -10.19 6.78 -6.35
CA PHE A 57 -9.10 6.81 -5.40
C PHE A 57 -9.55 6.33 -4.03
N ILE A 58 -8.67 5.62 -3.36
CA ILE A 58 -8.76 5.29 -1.95
C ILE A 58 -7.56 5.93 -1.28
N ILE A 59 -7.79 6.90 -0.41
CA ILE A 59 -6.74 7.50 0.41
C ILE A 59 -6.71 6.72 1.73
N ALA A 60 -5.56 6.15 2.06
CA ALA A 60 -5.26 5.69 3.40
C ALA A 60 -4.50 6.82 4.10
N ASP A 61 -5.20 7.62 4.90
CA ASP A 61 -4.58 8.64 5.73
C ASP A 61 -3.94 7.96 6.94
N THR A 62 -2.62 8.10 7.06
CA THR A 62 -1.82 7.37 8.04
C THR A 62 -1.15 8.34 9.00
N PRO A 63 -1.02 7.94 10.29
CA PRO A 63 -0.38 8.80 11.27
C PRO A 63 1.08 9.07 10.91
N GLY A 64 1.45 10.32 11.06
CA GLY A 64 2.80 10.79 10.89
C GLY A 64 3.69 10.63 12.13
N HIS A 65 3.16 10.42 13.32
CA HIS A 65 3.93 10.37 14.56
C HIS A 65 4.61 9.02 14.80
N THR A 66 5.83 9.03 15.34
CA THR A 66 6.65 7.81 15.55
C THR A 66 5.96 6.72 16.35
N GLN A 67 5.17 7.08 17.36
CA GLN A 67 4.41 6.16 18.19
C GLN A 67 3.37 5.33 17.41
N TYR A 68 2.90 5.85 16.27
CA TYR A 68 1.86 5.21 15.46
C TYR A 68 2.39 4.60 14.17
N THR A 69 3.69 4.35 14.07
CA THR A 69 4.33 3.78 12.87
C THR A 69 3.68 2.47 12.42
N ARG A 70 3.17 1.65 13.37
CA ARG A 70 2.42 0.42 13.06
C ARG A 70 1.20 0.70 12.16
N ASN A 71 0.45 1.76 12.48
CA ASN A 71 -0.75 2.12 11.71
C ASN A 71 -0.35 2.64 10.31
N MET A 72 0.76 3.38 10.22
CA MET A 72 1.33 3.77 8.92
C MET A 72 1.68 2.55 8.05
N VAL A 73 2.31 1.52 8.64
CA VAL A 73 2.61 0.25 7.93
C VAL A 73 1.33 -0.41 7.43
N THR A 74 0.27 -0.42 8.22
CA THR A 74 -1.02 -1.00 7.83
C THR A 74 -1.60 -0.30 6.60
N GLY A 75 -1.61 1.04 6.56
CA GLY A 75 -2.10 1.79 5.41
C GLY A 75 -1.20 1.62 4.17
N ALA A 76 0.12 1.67 4.36
CA ALA A 76 1.08 1.56 3.27
C ALA A 76 1.14 0.16 2.64
N SER A 77 0.81 -0.91 3.38
CA SER A 77 0.91 -2.30 2.91
C SER A 77 0.02 -2.66 1.72
N THR A 78 -1.01 -1.84 1.46
CA THR A 78 -1.96 -2.04 0.37
C THR A 78 -1.95 -0.90 -0.65
N ALA A 79 -1.03 0.05 -0.50
CA ALA A 79 -0.96 1.25 -1.32
C ALA A 79 -0.23 0.99 -2.66
N ASP A 80 -0.80 1.48 -3.75
CA ASP A 80 -0.13 1.55 -5.06
C ASP A 80 0.83 2.74 -5.14
N VAL A 81 0.58 3.79 -4.34
CA VAL A 81 1.32 5.06 -4.35
C VAL A 81 1.50 5.55 -2.92
N ALA A 82 2.70 5.96 -2.56
CA ALA A 82 2.99 6.65 -1.30
C ALA A 82 3.15 8.16 -1.52
N LEU A 83 2.36 8.96 -0.81
CA LEU A 83 2.54 10.41 -0.74
C LEU A 83 3.33 10.74 0.52
N VAL A 84 4.57 11.17 0.37
CA VAL A 84 5.43 11.59 1.48
C VAL A 84 5.41 13.12 1.57
N LEU A 85 4.79 13.65 2.62
CA LEU A 85 4.71 15.08 2.83
C LEU A 85 5.96 15.59 3.56
N VAL A 86 6.60 16.60 2.99
CA VAL A 86 7.79 17.27 3.55
C VAL A 86 7.45 18.74 3.76
N ASP A 87 7.62 19.24 4.97
CA ASP A 87 7.45 20.68 5.26
C ASP A 87 8.61 21.48 4.67
N ALA A 88 8.33 22.40 3.75
CA ALA A 88 9.33 23.20 3.04
C ALA A 88 10.28 23.98 3.97
N ARG A 89 9.84 24.34 5.18
CA ARG A 89 10.65 25.05 6.18
C ARG A 89 11.66 24.15 6.88
N LYS A 90 11.39 22.83 6.95
CA LYS A 90 12.18 21.87 7.73
C LYS A 90 13.02 20.93 6.88
N GLY A 91 12.66 20.77 5.60
CA GLY A 91 13.28 19.78 4.74
C GLY A 91 13.00 18.34 5.17
N MET A 92 13.88 17.44 4.81
CA MET A 92 13.73 16.01 5.06
C MET A 92 14.07 15.65 6.51
N THR A 93 13.05 15.46 7.34
CA THR A 93 13.18 15.06 8.73
C THR A 93 13.48 13.57 8.87
N GLU A 94 13.94 13.13 10.06
CA GLU A 94 14.09 11.71 10.40
C GLU A 94 12.80 10.92 10.14
N GLN A 95 11.67 11.54 10.45
CA GLN A 95 10.36 10.91 10.25
C GLN A 95 10.01 10.75 8.77
N SER A 96 10.30 11.75 7.93
CA SER A 96 10.12 11.65 6.49
C SER A 96 10.97 10.53 5.88
N ARG A 97 12.23 10.39 6.36
CA ARG A 97 13.14 9.29 5.97
C ARG A 97 12.57 7.94 6.38
N ARG A 98 12.07 7.81 7.61
CA ARG A 98 11.44 6.58 8.12
C ARG A 98 10.25 6.17 7.29
N HIS A 99 9.35 7.10 6.95
CA HIS A 99 8.18 6.82 6.14
C HIS A 99 8.54 6.39 4.71
N ALA A 100 9.48 7.09 4.07
CA ALA A 100 9.97 6.73 2.74
C ALA A 100 10.65 5.34 2.75
N PHE A 101 11.44 5.02 3.78
CA PHE A 101 12.07 3.72 3.94
C PHE A 101 11.04 2.60 4.12
N ILE A 102 10.06 2.78 4.99
CA ILE A 102 9.01 1.78 5.23
C ILE A 102 8.17 1.56 3.97
N ALA A 103 7.76 2.61 3.26
CA ALA A 103 7.03 2.48 2.00
C ALA A 103 7.83 1.69 0.96
N SER A 104 9.14 1.98 0.85
CA SER A 104 10.06 1.23 -0.01
C SER A 104 10.21 -0.25 0.42
N LEU A 105 10.33 -0.52 1.73
CA LEU A 105 10.44 -1.88 2.28
C LEU A 105 9.18 -2.71 2.00
N LEU A 106 8.00 -2.07 2.06
CA LEU A 106 6.71 -2.68 1.73
C LEU A 106 6.50 -2.87 0.23
N GLY A 107 7.42 -2.36 -0.60
CA GLY A 107 7.38 -2.52 -2.04
C GLY A 107 6.37 -1.61 -2.74
N VAL A 108 5.99 -0.47 -2.15
CA VAL A 108 5.17 0.53 -2.82
C VAL A 108 5.93 1.06 -4.04
N PRO A 109 5.42 0.85 -5.27
CA PRO A 109 6.20 1.09 -6.48
C PRO A 109 6.40 2.57 -6.82
N HIS A 110 5.43 3.42 -6.47
CA HIS A 110 5.44 4.84 -6.77
C HIS A 110 5.52 5.68 -5.49
N MET A 111 6.45 6.61 -5.46
CA MET A 111 6.61 7.55 -4.35
C MET A 111 6.55 8.98 -4.86
N ILE A 112 5.65 9.76 -4.30
CA ILE A 112 5.53 11.19 -4.60
C ILE A 112 5.91 11.96 -3.35
N VAL A 113 7.00 12.71 -3.42
CA VAL A 113 7.40 13.63 -2.36
C VAL A 113 6.69 14.96 -2.60
N CYS A 114 5.73 15.27 -1.74
CA CYS A 114 5.00 16.52 -1.76
C CYS A 114 5.71 17.51 -0.85
N VAL A 115 6.44 18.48 -1.42
CA VAL A 115 7.06 19.57 -0.66
C VAL A 115 5.96 20.58 -0.35
N ASN A 116 5.40 20.45 0.86
CA ASN A 116 4.21 21.19 1.30
C ASN A 116 4.60 22.46 2.08
N LYS A 117 3.64 23.37 2.20
CA LYS A 117 3.78 24.67 2.85
C LYS A 117 4.77 25.60 2.12
N MET A 118 4.75 25.53 0.79
CA MET A 118 5.54 26.43 -0.04
C MET A 118 5.18 27.91 0.15
N ASP A 119 3.95 28.19 0.57
CA ASP A 119 3.46 29.50 0.98
C ASP A 119 4.26 30.10 2.16
N LEU A 120 4.82 29.28 3.03
CA LEU A 120 5.60 29.72 4.18
C LEU A 120 7.10 29.94 3.89
N VAL A 121 7.51 29.71 2.66
CA VAL A 121 8.87 29.93 2.16
C VAL A 121 8.86 30.75 0.87
N ASP A 122 7.85 31.61 0.71
CA ASP A 122 7.65 32.51 -0.43
C ASP A 122 7.73 31.80 -1.80
N TRP A 123 7.19 30.57 -1.87
CA TRP A 123 7.18 29.70 -3.06
C TRP A 123 8.55 29.56 -3.73
N SER A 124 9.62 29.57 -2.94
CA SER A 124 11.01 29.58 -3.39
C SER A 124 11.40 28.30 -4.15
N GLU A 125 11.83 28.47 -5.41
CA GLU A 125 12.39 27.39 -6.24
C GLU A 125 13.66 26.80 -5.59
N SER A 126 14.54 27.63 -5.05
CA SER A 126 15.80 27.17 -4.46
C SER A 126 15.59 26.30 -3.23
N VAL A 127 14.56 26.58 -2.42
CA VAL A 127 14.18 25.73 -1.28
C VAL A 127 13.66 24.37 -1.78
N PHE A 128 12.80 24.37 -2.80
CA PHE A 128 12.31 23.14 -3.40
C PHE A 128 13.44 22.28 -3.99
N GLU A 129 14.33 22.87 -4.77
CA GLU A 129 15.44 22.15 -5.39
C GLU A 129 16.43 21.60 -4.36
N GLY A 130 16.68 22.32 -3.26
CA GLY A 130 17.49 21.84 -2.15
C GLY A 130 16.88 20.58 -1.51
N ILE A 131 15.59 20.61 -1.22
CA ILE A 131 14.87 19.46 -0.66
C ILE A 131 14.83 18.30 -1.67
N ARG A 132 14.59 18.59 -2.95
CA ARG A 132 14.60 17.59 -4.01
C ARG A 132 15.94 16.87 -4.11
N ALA A 133 17.04 17.61 -4.05
CA ALA A 133 18.38 17.04 -4.09
C ALA A 133 18.65 16.11 -2.89
N GLU A 134 18.33 16.57 -1.66
CA GLU A 134 18.48 15.77 -0.44
C GLU A 134 17.65 14.48 -0.50
N CYS A 135 16.37 14.59 -0.89
CA CYS A 135 15.49 13.44 -1.00
C CYS A 135 15.94 12.46 -2.09
N THR A 136 16.46 12.98 -3.22
CA THR A 136 16.98 12.15 -4.31
C THR A 136 18.21 11.37 -3.85
N GLU A 137 19.14 12.00 -3.17
CA GLU A 137 20.31 11.32 -2.61
C GLU A 137 19.89 10.20 -1.65
N PHE A 138 18.96 10.48 -0.75
CA PHE A 138 18.43 9.47 0.16
C PHE A 138 17.76 8.31 -0.60
N ALA A 139 16.95 8.62 -1.61
CA ALA A 139 16.19 7.64 -2.38
C ALA A 139 17.07 6.71 -3.22
N THR A 140 18.32 7.09 -3.57
CA THR A 140 19.27 6.18 -4.25
C THR A 140 19.55 4.90 -3.47
N ARG A 141 19.34 4.94 -2.15
CA ARG A 141 19.52 3.80 -1.23
C ARG A 141 18.25 2.99 -1.02
N LEU A 142 17.12 3.47 -1.56
CA LEU A 142 15.82 2.83 -1.46
C LEU A 142 15.51 2.01 -2.74
N ARG A 143 14.61 1.04 -2.61
CA ARG A 143 14.10 0.26 -3.76
C ARG A 143 12.82 0.91 -4.32
N VAL A 144 12.89 2.19 -4.67
CA VAL A 144 11.76 2.92 -5.27
C VAL A 144 11.96 2.92 -6.79
N ARG A 145 10.92 2.55 -7.53
CA ARG A 145 10.97 2.51 -9.01
C ARG A 145 10.72 3.87 -9.63
N ASP A 146 9.75 4.58 -9.09
CA ASP A 146 9.32 5.88 -9.59
C ASP A 146 9.25 6.88 -8.43
N LEU A 147 9.99 7.96 -8.55
CA LEU A 147 10.09 9.02 -7.56
C LEU A 147 9.79 10.36 -8.21
N THR A 148 8.71 10.98 -7.79
CA THR A 148 8.26 12.27 -8.29
C THR A 148 8.25 13.32 -7.17
N PHE A 149 8.57 14.57 -7.52
CA PHE A 149 8.56 15.70 -6.58
C PHE A 149 7.53 16.73 -7.02
N ILE A 150 6.67 17.16 -6.12
CA ILE A 150 5.66 18.19 -6.39
C ILE A 150 5.69 19.23 -5.28
N PRO A 151 6.03 20.50 -5.62
CA PRO A 151 5.90 21.61 -4.67
C PRO A 151 4.44 22.00 -4.57
N LEU A 152 3.93 22.14 -3.36
CA LEU A 152 2.51 22.51 -3.16
C LEU A 152 2.29 23.31 -1.86
N SER A 153 1.16 23.99 -1.80
CA SER A 153 0.56 24.42 -0.55
C SER A 153 -0.82 23.78 -0.43
N ALA A 154 -0.95 22.84 0.50
CA ALA A 154 -2.23 22.17 0.74
C ALA A 154 -3.28 23.15 1.31
N LEU A 155 -2.84 24.19 2.03
CA LEU A 155 -3.73 25.18 2.63
C LEU A 155 -4.35 26.09 1.57
N SER A 156 -3.54 26.63 0.66
CA SER A 156 -3.98 27.54 -0.42
C SER A 156 -4.39 26.81 -1.69
N GLY A 157 -4.13 25.49 -1.80
CA GLY A 157 -4.50 24.67 -2.95
C GLY A 157 -3.50 24.73 -4.11
N ASP A 158 -2.37 25.42 -3.94
CA ASP A 158 -1.34 25.54 -4.97
C ASP A 158 -0.78 24.18 -5.39
N ASN A 159 -0.81 23.88 -6.68
CA ASN A 159 -0.38 22.61 -7.29
C ASN A 159 -1.07 21.35 -6.73
N VAL A 160 -2.21 21.48 -6.04
CA VAL A 160 -3.01 20.34 -5.60
C VAL A 160 -3.92 19.85 -6.74
N VAL A 161 -4.83 20.68 -7.21
CA VAL A 161 -5.75 20.40 -8.31
C VAL A 161 -5.37 21.15 -9.58
N GLN A 162 -5.08 22.44 -9.44
CA GLN A 162 -4.68 23.32 -10.52
C GLN A 162 -3.23 23.77 -10.36
N ARG A 163 -2.62 24.19 -11.47
CA ARG A 163 -1.29 24.80 -11.46
C ARG A 163 -1.29 26.07 -10.62
N SER A 164 -0.26 26.20 -9.78
CA SER A 164 -0.05 27.41 -9.00
C SER A 164 0.42 28.55 -9.88
N VAL A 165 -0.15 29.73 -9.68
CA VAL A 165 0.34 30.98 -10.28
C VAL A 165 1.57 31.51 -9.51
N ASN A 166 1.75 31.09 -8.27
CA ASN A 166 2.85 31.50 -7.39
C ASN A 166 4.15 30.74 -7.67
N MET A 167 4.05 29.59 -8.35
CA MET A 167 5.20 28.74 -8.71
C MET A 167 5.29 28.55 -10.24
N PRO A 168 5.46 29.63 -11.03
CA PRO A 168 5.54 29.56 -12.49
C PRO A 168 6.76 28.76 -12.99
N TRP A 169 7.78 28.61 -12.16
CA TRP A 169 8.99 27.85 -12.41
C TRP A 169 8.76 26.32 -12.39
N PHE A 170 7.66 25.85 -11.79
CA PHE A 170 7.36 24.42 -11.74
C PHE A 170 6.62 23.97 -13.01
N ASP A 171 7.30 23.23 -13.87
CA ASP A 171 6.74 22.72 -15.12
C ASP A 171 5.97 21.40 -14.98
N GLY A 172 6.03 20.75 -13.81
CA GLY A 172 5.37 19.51 -13.52
C GLY A 172 3.84 19.60 -13.49
N ALA A 173 3.18 18.45 -13.46
CA ALA A 173 1.74 18.39 -13.29
C ALA A 173 1.33 18.62 -11.82
N PRO A 174 0.19 19.27 -11.56
CA PRO A 174 -0.42 19.29 -10.23
C PRO A 174 -0.67 17.88 -9.70
N LEU A 175 -0.72 17.74 -8.37
CA LEU A 175 -0.82 16.44 -7.70
C LEU A 175 -1.96 15.57 -8.22
N LEU A 176 -3.18 16.09 -8.30
CA LEU A 176 -4.34 15.33 -8.78
C LEU A 176 -4.15 14.88 -10.25
N SER A 177 -3.68 15.78 -11.11
CA SER A 177 -3.44 15.47 -12.51
C SER A 177 -2.34 14.42 -12.69
N HIS A 178 -1.30 14.45 -11.84
CA HIS A 178 -0.25 13.42 -11.81
C HIS A 178 -0.82 12.07 -11.38
N LEU A 179 -1.59 12.01 -10.29
CA LEU A 179 -2.23 10.80 -9.79
C LEU A 179 -3.21 10.18 -10.81
N GLU A 180 -3.94 11.00 -11.57
CA GLU A 180 -4.83 10.52 -12.63
C GLU A 180 -4.10 9.84 -13.80
N ARG A 181 -2.88 10.27 -14.08
CA ARG A 181 -2.05 9.77 -15.21
C ARG A 181 -1.13 8.61 -14.82
N LEU A 182 -0.91 8.43 -13.53
CA LEU A 182 0.01 7.41 -13.03
C LEU A 182 -0.47 6.00 -13.42
N HIS A 183 0.39 5.21 -14.04
CA HIS A 183 0.07 3.87 -14.52
C HIS A 183 0.41 2.82 -13.45
N VAL A 184 -0.47 2.64 -12.48
CA VAL A 184 -0.29 1.63 -11.42
C VAL A 184 -0.43 0.17 -11.89
N ALA A 185 -0.95 -0.05 -13.10
CA ALA A 185 -1.15 -1.38 -13.66
C ALA A 185 0.10 -1.97 -14.34
N SER A 186 1.03 -1.12 -14.82
CA SER A 186 2.24 -1.55 -15.52
C SER A 186 3.26 -2.26 -14.63
N ASP A 187 3.15 -2.10 -13.32
CA ASP A 187 4.07 -2.71 -12.34
C ASP A 187 3.64 -4.11 -11.92
N ARG A 188 2.49 -4.57 -12.37
CA ARG A 188 1.99 -5.91 -12.04
C ARG A 188 2.79 -6.96 -12.80
N ASN A 189 3.24 -7.97 -12.08
CA ASN A 189 3.80 -9.15 -12.70
C ASN A 189 2.68 -9.97 -13.35
N LEU A 190 2.58 -9.92 -14.68
CA LEU A 190 1.61 -10.66 -15.47
C LEU A 190 2.15 -12.02 -16.00
N VAL A 191 3.41 -12.35 -15.69
CA VAL A 191 4.10 -13.54 -16.17
C VAL A 191 4.03 -14.69 -15.17
N ASP A 192 4.43 -14.42 -13.94
CA ASP A 192 4.58 -15.45 -12.90
C ASP A 192 3.24 -15.69 -12.20
N VAL A 193 2.56 -16.75 -12.55
CA VAL A 193 1.27 -17.09 -11.93
C VAL A 193 1.44 -17.45 -10.44
N ARG A 194 0.75 -16.70 -9.59
CA ARG A 194 0.64 -16.93 -8.15
C ARG A 194 -0.80 -16.71 -7.71
N PHE A 195 -1.46 -17.79 -7.33
CA PHE A 195 -2.85 -17.76 -6.84
C PHE A 195 -2.92 -18.44 -5.47
N PRO A 196 -2.75 -17.68 -4.38
CA PRO A 196 -2.91 -18.20 -3.03
C PRO A 196 -4.37 -18.57 -2.74
N VAL A 197 -4.62 -19.80 -2.35
CA VAL A 197 -5.96 -20.27 -1.98
C VAL A 197 -6.35 -19.69 -0.62
N GLN A 198 -7.44 -18.94 -0.60
CA GLN A 198 -7.96 -18.30 0.60
C GLN A 198 -9.08 -19.08 1.25
N TYR A 199 -9.93 -19.71 0.43
CA TYR A 199 -11.09 -20.47 0.88
C TYR A 199 -11.44 -21.56 -0.10
N VAL A 200 -11.88 -22.71 0.40
CA VAL A 200 -12.40 -23.82 -0.41
C VAL A 200 -13.92 -23.76 -0.40
N VAL A 201 -14.50 -23.50 -1.56
CA VAL A 201 -15.94 -23.39 -1.75
C VAL A 201 -16.52 -24.77 -2.02
N ARG A 202 -17.37 -25.25 -1.12
CA ARG A 202 -18.14 -26.47 -1.25
C ARG A 202 -19.59 -26.20 -0.86
N PRO A 203 -20.47 -25.87 -1.82
CA PRO A 203 -21.88 -25.65 -1.52
C PRO A 203 -22.52 -26.96 -1.00
N GLN A 204 -23.38 -26.84 0.00
CA GLN A 204 -24.08 -28.00 0.59
C GLN A 204 -25.47 -28.25 -0.06
N SER A 205 -25.67 -27.77 -1.30
CA SER A 205 -26.93 -28.00 -2.01
C SER A 205 -26.94 -29.33 -2.78
N HIS A 206 -28.10 -29.96 -2.96
CA HIS A 206 -28.23 -31.19 -3.71
C HIS A 206 -27.81 -31.05 -5.18
N GLU A 207 -27.97 -29.87 -5.76
CA GLU A 207 -27.67 -29.56 -7.17
C GLU A 207 -26.17 -29.36 -7.45
N THR A 208 -25.39 -29.04 -6.42
CA THR A 208 -23.95 -28.72 -6.57
C THR A 208 -23.05 -29.60 -5.71
N ARG A 209 -23.49 -30.87 -5.49
CA ARG A 209 -22.85 -31.82 -4.56
C ARG A 209 -21.37 -32.08 -4.89
N ASP A 210 -21.02 -32.05 -6.17
CA ASP A 210 -19.66 -32.31 -6.67
C ASP A 210 -18.85 -31.01 -6.96
N TYR A 211 -19.44 -29.84 -6.70
CA TYR A 211 -18.75 -28.58 -6.93
C TYR A 211 -17.66 -28.37 -5.90
N ARG A 212 -16.45 -28.15 -6.38
CA ARG A 212 -15.29 -27.80 -5.56
C ARG A 212 -14.54 -26.64 -6.20
N GLY A 213 -14.71 -25.45 -5.64
CA GLY A 213 -14.04 -24.22 -6.07
C GLY A 213 -13.00 -23.76 -5.08
N TYR A 214 -11.95 -23.12 -5.58
CA TYR A 214 -10.87 -22.53 -4.79
C TYR A 214 -10.92 -21.04 -4.95
N ALA A 215 -11.36 -20.34 -3.92
CA ALA A 215 -11.46 -18.88 -3.92
C ALA A 215 -10.14 -18.23 -3.46
N GLY A 216 -9.76 -17.17 -4.14
CA GLY A 216 -8.56 -16.42 -3.82
C GLY A 216 -8.44 -15.14 -4.64
N THR A 217 -7.38 -14.37 -4.38
CA THR A 217 -7.00 -13.22 -5.20
C THR A 217 -5.79 -13.57 -6.05
N VAL A 218 -5.83 -13.27 -7.33
CA VAL A 218 -4.67 -13.44 -8.21
C VAL A 218 -3.59 -12.45 -7.74
N ALA A 219 -2.50 -12.98 -7.20
CA ALA A 219 -1.40 -12.18 -6.70
C ALA A 219 -0.46 -11.74 -7.83
N SER A 220 -0.21 -12.61 -8.79
CA SER A 220 0.55 -12.31 -10.00
C SER A 220 0.24 -13.29 -11.14
N GLY A 221 0.64 -12.93 -12.36
CA GLY A 221 0.41 -13.70 -13.58
C GLY A 221 -1.02 -13.62 -14.11
N VAL A 222 -1.25 -14.28 -15.23
CA VAL A 222 -2.58 -14.43 -15.85
C VAL A 222 -2.95 -15.89 -15.84
N LEU A 223 -4.15 -16.20 -15.35
CA LEU A 223 -4.77 -17.54 -15.31
C LEU A 223 -5.84 -17.64 -16.38
N LYS A 224 -5.90 -18.78 -17.07
CA LYS A 224 -6.94 -19.10 -18.05
C LYS A 224 -7.50 -20.51 -17.84
N PRO A 225 -8.76 -20.77 -18.14
CA PRO A 225 -9.25 -22.13 -18.28
C PRO A 225 -8.39 -22.93 -19.26
N GLY A 226 -8.01 -24.15 -18.89
CA GLY A 226 -7.08 -24.98 -19.66
C GLY A 226 -5.59 -24.85 -19.29
N ASP A 227 -5.21 -23.85 -18.48
CA ASP A 227 -3.84 -23.72 -18.00
C ASP A 227 -3.46 -24.87 -17.05
N LYS A 228 -2.24 -25.44 -17.27
CA LYS A 228 -1.65 -26.39 -16.33
C LYS A 228 -1.13 -25.64 -15.11
N VAL A 229 -1.47 -26.12 -13.92
CA VAL A 229 -1.05 -25.56 -12.66
C VAL A 229 -0.47 -26.64 -11.74
N ARG A 230 0.47 -26.21 -10.89
CA ARG A 230 1.03 -27.00 -9.80
C ARG A 230 0.53 -26.44 -8.47
N VAL A 231 0.15 -27.34 -7.59
CA VAL A 231 -0.30 -27.01 -6.22
C VAL A 231 0.89 -27.08 -5.28
N LEU A 232 1.18 -26.01 -4.58
CA LEU A 232 2.25 -25.94 -3.60
C LEU A 232 1.67 -25.89 -2.17
N PRO A 233 2.32 -26.56 -1.20
CA PRO A 233 3.62 -27.23 -1.26
C PRO A 233 3.56 -28.67 -1.79
N GLY A 234 2.39 -29.26 -2.02
CA GLY A 234 2.20 -30.69 -2.36
C GLY A 234 2.86 -31.12 -3.67
N GLY A 235 3.05 -30.22 -4.63
CA GLY A 235 3.73 -30.49 -5.90
C GLY A 235 2.85 -31.16 -6.98
N GLN A 236 1.60 -31.49 -6.68
CA GLN A 236 0.66 -32.13 -7.61
C GLN A 236 0.31 -31.18 -8.76
N GLU A 237 0.18 -31.72 -9.95
CA GLU A 237 -0.18 -30.96 -11.16
C GLU A 237 -1.61 -31.29 -11.60
N THR A 238 -2.31 -30.29 -12.11
CA THR A 238 -3.66 -30.38 -12.64
C THR A 238 -3.90 -29.29 -13.68
N THR A 239 -5.11 -29.18 -14.17
CA THR A 239 -5.54 -28.18 -15.15
C THR A 239 -6.70 -27.37 -14.60
N ILE A 240 -6.70 -26.06 -14.82
CA ILE A 240 -7.84 -25.20 -14.51
C ILE A 240 -9.03 -25.61 -15.39
N ALA A 241 -10.16 -25.90 -14.78
CA ALA A 241 -11.38 -26.21 -15.50
C ALA A 241 -12.17 -24.93 -15.81
N THR A 242 -12.49 -24.14 -14.79
CA THR A 242 -13.19 -22.84 -14.94
C THR A 242 -12.60 -21.78 -14.04
N ILE A 243 -12.86 -20.53 -14.38
CA ILE A 243 -12.60 -19.35 -13.54
C ILE A 243 -13.90 -18.56 -13.45
N GLU A 244 -14.31 -18.20 -12.24
CA GLU A 244 -15.64 -17.65 -11.99
C GLU A 244 -15.57 -16.46 -11.02
N THR A 245 -16.50 -15.52 -11.18
CA THR A 245 -16.83 -14.46 -10.22
C THR A 245 -18.31 -14.52 -9.88
N ALA A 246 -18.78 -13.62 -9.03
CA ALA A 246 -20.21 -13.48 -8.76
C ALA A 246 -21.02 -13.10 -10.02
N ASP A 247 -20.38 -12.48 -11.00
CA ASP A 247 -20.98 -12.03 -12.26
C ASP A 247 -20.96 -13.12 -13.35
N GLY A 248 -20.34 -14.29 -13.08
CA GLY A 248 -20.29 -15.41 -13.99
C GLY A 248 -18.86 -15.87 -14.34
N PRO A 249 -18.75 -16.77 -15.36
CA PRO A 249 -17.47 -17.32 -15.79
C PRO A 249 -16.59 -16.27 -16.51
N LEU A 250 -15.28 -16.45 -16.41
CA LEU A 250 -14.27 -15.60 -17.02
C LEU A 250 -13.37 -16.41 -17.98
N GLU A 251 -12.96 -15.79 -19.07
CA GLU A 251 -11.96 -16.35 -19.99
C GLU A 251 -10.53 -16.21 -19.46
N GLU A 252 -10.27 -15.20 -18.61
CA GLU A 252 -8.99 -14.99 -17.95
C GLU A 252 -9.15 -14.24 -16.63
N ALA A 253 -8.18 -14.43 -15.72
CA ALA A 253 -8.07 -13.67 -14.49
C ALA A 253 -6.64 -13.18 -14.29
N TYR A 254 -6.49 -11.94 -13.82
CA TYR A 254 -5.22 -11.23 -13.60
C TYR A 254 -5.22 -10.46 -12.27
N PRO A 255 -4.07 -10.02 -11.78
CA PRO A 255 -4.00 -9.26 -10.53
C PRO A 255 -4.76 -7.91 -10.62
N PRO A 256 -5.48 -7.51 -9.59
CA PRO A 256 -5.76 -8.18 -8.32
C PRO A 256 -7.16 -8.83 -8.27
N MET A 257 -7.62 -9.45 -9.32
CA MET A 257 -8.96 -10.03 -9.38
C MET A 257 -9.17 -11.09 -8.30
N ALA A 258 -10.29 -10.99 -7.58
CA ALA A 258 -10.77 -12.03 -6.67
C ALA A 258 -11.68 -12.99 -7.47
N VAL A 259 -11.30 -14.26 -7.54
CA VAL A 259 -11.97 -15.27 -8.37
C VAL A 259 -12.09 -16.60 -7.65
N ILE A 260 -12.96 -17.47 -8.17
CA ILE A 260 -13.02 -18.87 -7.83
C ILE A 260 -12.47 -19.66 -9.01
N VAL A 261 -11.55 -20.57 -8.75
CA VAL A 261 -10.95 -21.46 -9.73
C VAL A 261 -11.43 -22.88 -9.45
N THR A 262 -11.92 -23.60 -10.46
CA THR A 262 -12.17 -25.04 -10.39
C THR A 262 -11.08 -25.81 -11.15
N LEU A 263 -10.84 -27.04 -10.77
CA LEU A 263 -9.79 -27.89 -11.33
C LEU A 263 -10.40 -29.14 -11.95
N LYS A 264 -9.69 -29.73 -12.93
CA LYS A 264 -10.14 -30.96 -13.59
C LYS A 264 -10.02 -32.19 -12.71
N ASP A 265 -9.00 -32.20 -11.85
CA ASP A 265 -8.71 -33.34 -10.98
C ASP A 265 -9.08 -33.01 -9.53
N GLU A 266 -9.53 -34.02 -8.81
CA GLU A 266 -9.79 -33.93 -7.37
C GLU A 266 -8.45 -34.00 -6.60
N ILE A 267 -7.92 -32.84 -6.25
CA ILE A 267 -6.70 -32.72 -5.46
C ILE A 267 -7.05 -32.14 -4.08
N ASP A 268 -6.38 -32.63 -3.05
CA ASP A 268 -6.55 -32.08 -1.72
C ASP A 268 -5.81 -30.75 -1.60
N ILE A 269 -6.58 -29.66 -1.62
CA ILE A 269 -6.12 -28.29 -1.55
C ILE A 269 -6.84 -27.59 -0.41
N SER A 270 -6.08 -26.86 0.38
CA SER A 270 -6.56 -26.14 1.55
C SER A 270 -6.18 -24.66 1.50
N ARG A 271 -6.78 -23.87 2.40
CA ARG A 271 -6.30 -22.51 2.63
C ARG A 271 -4.80 -22.51 2.95
N GLY A 272 -4.06 -21.65 2.27
CA GLY A 272 -2.62 -21.52 2.44
C GLY A 272 -1.81 -22.23 1.37
N ASP A 273 -2.44 -23.07 0.55
CA ASP A 273 -1.82 -23.62 -0.64
C ASP A 273 -1.83 -22.60 -1.77
N MET A 274 -0.98 -22.81 -2.78
CA MET A 274 -0.82 -21.89 -3.88
C MET A 274 -0.87 -22.63 -5.22
N LEU A 275 -1.64 -22.11 -6.16
CA LEU A 275 -1.55 -22.52 -7.55
C LEU A 275 -0.52 -21.67 -8.29
N CYS A 276 0.36 -22.31 -9.03
CA CYS A 276 1.38 -21.65 -9.85
C CYS A 276 1.59 -22.43 -11.17
N ARG A 277 2.23 -21.80 -12.16
CA ARG A 277 2.64 -22.53 -13.36
C ARG A 277 3.77 -23.50 -13.04
N PRO A 278 3.74 -24.75 -13.55
CA PRO A 278 4.80 -25.73 -13.28
C PRO A 278 6.19 -25.25 -13.71
N ALA A 279 6.29 -24.53 -14.85
CA ALA A 279 7.56 -24.10 -15.42
C ALA A 279 8.26 -22.98 -14.64
N ASN A 280 7.50 -22.20 -13.81
CA ASN A 280 8.06 -21.11 -13.01
C ASN A 280 7.54 -21.16 -11.56
N ALA A 281 7.37 -22.35 -11.03
CA ALA A 281 6.95 -22.55 -9.65
C ALA A 281 7.94 -21.90 -8.68
N PRO A 282 7.47 -21.20 -7.64
CA PRO A 282 8.34 -20.68 -6.61
C PRO A 282 8.99 -21.82 -5.81
N ALA A 283 10.17 -21.58 -5.28
CA ALA A 283 10.83 -22.53 -4.39
C ALA A 283 10.04 -22.69 -3.08
N VAL A 284 9.90 -23.92 -2.63
CA VAL A 284 9.38 -24.24 -1.29
C VAL A 284 10.56 -24.45 -0.38
N LEU A 285 10.77 -23.52 0.56
CA LEU A 285 11.94 -23.49 1.44
C LEU A 285 11.50 -23.48 2.90
N GLN A 286 12.36 -23.99 3.78
CA GLN A 286 12.18 -23.93 5.23
C GLN A 286 13.04 -22.83 5.87
N ASP A 287 14.20 -22.54 5.29
CA ASP A 287 15.10 -21.51 5.74
C ASP A 287 14.97 -20.28 4.82
N LEU A 288 14.78 -19.12 5.43
CA LEU A 288 14.53 -17.86 4.74
C LEU A 288 15.41 -16.76 5.31
N ASP A 289 15.98 -15.95 4.43
CA ASP A 289 16.53 -14.65 4.79
C ASP A 289 15.43 -13.59 4.54
N ALA A 290 15.12 -12.80 5.56
CA ALA A 290 14.06 -11.80 5.47
C ALA A 290 14.49 -10.47 6.06
N GLN A 291 14.07 -9.39 5.43
CA GLN A 291 14.15 -8.05 5.99
C GLN A 291 12.86 -7.77 6.76
N ILE A 292 12.96 -7.43 8.04
CA ILE A 292 11.81 -7.31 8.93
C ILE A 292 11.74 -5.90 9.51
N CYS A 293 10.55 -5.33 9.50
CA CYS A 293 10.20 -4.15 10.28
C CYS A 293 9.52 -4.61 11.58
N TRP A 294 10.24 -4.54 12.70
CA TRP A 294 9.72 -4.99 13.98
C TRP A 294 8.88 -3.91 14.63
N MET A 295 7.61 -4.22 14.94
CA MET A 295 6.60 -3.26 15.42
C MET A 295 6.08 -3.54 16.83
N ASP A 296 6.63 -4.55 17.52
CA ASP A 296 6.27 -4.83 18.91
C ASP A 296 7.13 -3.99 19.84
N GLU A 297 6.51 -3.06 20.53
CA GLU A 297 7.19 -2.19 21.51
C GLU A 297 7.40 -2.88 22.86
N SER A 298 6.64 -3.93 23.13
CA SER A 298 6.67 -4.65 24.41
C SER A 298 7.83 -5.65 24.50
N ALA A 299 8.29 -6.15 23.36
CA ALA A 299 9.37 -7.16 23.31
C ALA A 299 10.20 -7.01 22.05
N ALA A 300 11.52 -7.16 22.19
CA ALA A 300 12.44 -7.21 21.06
C ALA A 300 12.34 -8.54 20.30
N LEU A 301 12.63 -8.50 19.00
CA LEU A 301 12.86 -9.72 18.21
C LEU A 301 14.08 -10.45 18.78
N THR A 302 13.90 -11.71 19.14
CA THR A 302 14.94 -12.47 19.86
C THR A 302 15.29 -13.75 19.12
N PRO A 303 16.59 -14.01 18.84
CA PRO A 303 17.05 -15.28 18.28
C PRO A 303 16.66 -16.48 19.18
N GLY A 304 16.38 -17.62 18.56
CA GLY A 304 15.95 -18.85 19.23
C GLY A 304 14.46 -18.87 19.62
N LYS A 305 13.76 -17.74 19.58
CA LYS A 305 12.32 -17.67 19.92
C LYS A 305 11.45 -18.03 18.71
N THR A 306 10.32 -18.68 18.99
CA THR A 306 9.32 -19.04 17.96
C THR A 306 8.29 -17.94 17.81
N TYR A 307 8.02 -17.59 16.57
CA TYR A 307 7.00 -16.58 16.18
C TYR A 307 6.02 -17.18 15.19
N GLY A 308 4.80 -16.60 15.13
CA GLY A 308 3.87 -16.87 14.05
C GLY A 308 4.28 -16.11 12.79
N ILE A 309 4.33 -16.79 11.64
CA ILE A 309 4.52 -16.16 10.34
C ILE A 309 3.29 -16.37 9.47
N LYS A 310 2.86 -15.33 8.76
CA LYS A 310 1.83 -15.42 7.74
C LYS A 310 2.42 -14.98 6.40
N HIS A 311 2.40 -15.89 5.44
CA HIS A 311 2.81 -15.64 4.07
C HIS A 311 1.60 -15.84 3.14
N THR A 312 1.12 -14.76 2.54
CA THR A 312 -0.14 -14.74 1.78
C THR A 312 -1.32 -15.28 2.64
N THR A 313 -1.85 -16.45 2.32
CA THR A 313 -2.96 -17.11 3.05
C THR A 313 -2.48 -18.20 4.03
N ARG A 314 -1.19 -18.59 3.96
CA ARG A 314 -0.59 -19.64 4.80
C ARG A 314 -0.09 -19.06 6.12
N THR A 315 -0.39 -19.74 7.21
CA THR A 315 0.15 -19.45 8.53
C THR A 315 1.05 -20.60 8.98
N ALA A 316 2.23 -20.30 9.51
CA ALA A 316 3.20 -21.26 10.01
C ALA A 316 3.89 -20.74 11.28
N ARG A 317 4.75 -21.56 11.89
CA ARG A 317 5.67 -21.14 12.94
C ARG A 317 7.05 -20.97 12.34
N ALA A 318 7.76 -19.93 12.77
CA ALA A 318 9.13 -19.67 12.38
C ALA A 318 9.99 -19.42 13.62
N VAL A 319 11.22 -19.90 13.58
CA VAL A 319 12.22 -19.60 14.61
C VAL A 319 13.21 -18.63 14.00
N VAL A 320 13.47 -17.53 14.69
CA VAL A 320 14.55 -16.62 14.30
C VAL A 320 15.87 -17.28 14.64
N LYS A 321 16.67 -17.63 13.63
CA LYS A 321 17.98 -18.23 13.84
C LYS A 321 18.99 -17.19 14.35
N GLU A 322 19.07 -16.08 13.63
CA GLU A 322 19.98 -14.98 13.94
C GLU A 322 19.40 -13.64 13.42
N ILE A 323 19.90 -12.56 13.96
CA ILE A 323 19.73 -11.20 13.45
C ILE A 323 21.07 -10.78 12.88
N ALA A 324 21.21 -10.87 11.55
CA ALA A 324 22.47 -10.60 10.88
C ALA A 324 22.91 -9.12 11.03
N TYR A 325 21.97 -8.19 10.98
CA TYR A 325 22.20 -6.75 11.16
C TYR A 325 20.90 -5.99 11.41
N ARG A 326 21.04 -4.78 11.90
CA ARG A 326 19.98 -3.77 11.92
C ARG A 326 20.25 -2.71 10.87
N ILE A 327 19.22 -2.04 10.41
CA ILE A 327 19.35 -0.89 9.52
C ILE A 327 19.05 0.36 10.33
N ASP A 328 20.01 1.27 10.40
CA ASP A 328 19.77 2.61 10.90
C ASP A 328 18.95 3.42 9.88
N ILE A 329 17.80 3.93 10.29
CA ILE A 329 16.84 4.57 9.39
C ILE A 329 17.37 5.88 8.81
N ASN A 330 18.24 6.57 9.53
CA ASN A 330 18.74 7.88 9.11
C ASN A 330 19.86 7.76 8.09
N SER A 331 20.81 6.85 8.36
CA SER A 331 21.98 6.63 7.51
C SER A 331 21.78 5.52 6.48
N LEU A 332 20.77 4.64 6.68
CA LEU A 332 20.54 3.40 5.95
C LEU A 332 21.75 2.43 6.00
N HIS A 333 22.67 2.66 6.92
CA HIS A 333 23.79 1.78 7.14
C HIS A 333 23.39 0.55 7.97
N ARG A 334 24.06 -0.55 7.70
CA ARG A 334 23.95 -1.75 8.51
C ARG A 334 24.73 -1.56 9.80
N VAL A 335 24.07 -1.83 10.91
CA VAL A 335 24.68 -1.88 12.24
C VAL A 335 24.65 -3.33 12.66
N GLU A 336 25.78 -3.85 13.15
CA GLU A 336 25.85 -5.23 13.67
C GLU A 336 24.81 -5.44 14.78
N GLY A 337 24.18 -6.60 14.75
CA GLY A 337 23.02 -6.94 15.59
C GLY A 337 23.38 -7.28 17.03
#